data_b4b87ea4d5bb8d1fab19111eebf7cd14
#
_entry.id   b4b87ea4d5bb8d1fab19111eebf7cd14
#
_cell.length_a   1.000
_cell.length_b   1.000
_cell.length_c   1.000
_cell.angle_alpha   90.00
_cell.angle_beta   90.00
_cell.angle_gamma   90.00
#
_symmetry.space_group_name_H-M   'P 1'
#
loop_
_entity.id
_entity.type
_entity.pdbx_description
1 polymer ?
#
loop_
_entity_poly.entity_id
_entity_poly.type
_entity_poly.pdbx_seq_one_letter_code
_entity_poly.pdbx_strand_id
1 'polypeptide(L)'
;MPSDPLTYTCTCHQPGLVLLFYRYFTSPPQLPSPHYPLTPSTLKDLHTFQKSTCEALSLTGKIRVAKEGFNITVAGTTSDVHSYIESCISHWSLAGLDLCLDDEKGIKEFFKPTKGCACVFMDLNTRIADEITPLGITNYEPKNWNAVSYLSPAEFHDMVTTTVDEDGERILLDIRNHYESRIGYFEAPDESSIQTVKPQVRRFSQFPAFVKRHIDFTSRSSPESEKEQASAGRTIFSYCTGGIRCEKATRWIAENVDQAPQDRIYTLKGGISAYMAWFEEEMIAGKKKEDECLWKGREYVFDGRGSLGLGNENERKKVAKCHGCEREEDRMGKCGIEGCELVLVVCEACEGVKCCNSCGDEDEKGRRNVCDCERQREFELWGSEGMKGVKGVSAKQKKSYQRGKKQIRNDTIDIRVRMVE
;
A
#
# COMPACT_ATOMS: atom_id res chain seq x y z
N MET A 1 22.26 1.11 17.97
CA MET A 1 21.74 2.48 17.77
C MET A 1 20.26 2.42 18.06
N PRO A 2 19.68 3.34 18.84
CA PRO A 2 18.24 3.35 19.05
C PRO A 2 17.54 3.39 17.68
N SER A 3 16.45 2.66 17.55
CA SER A 3 15.61 2.72 16.36
C SER A 3 15.12 4.15 16.20
N ASP A 4 15.46 4.82 15.08
CA ASP A 4 14.91 6.13 14.79
C ASP A 4 13.40 6.09 14.99
N PRO A 5 12.83 6.93 15.84
CA PRO A 5 11.40 7.04 15.95
C PRO A 5 10.85 7.39 14.55
N LEU A 6 9.74 6.77 14.17
CA LEU A 6 9.03 7.11 12.94
C LEU A 6 8.33 8.49 13.05
N THR A 7 8.87 9.36 13.89
CA THR A 7 8.40 10.72 14.10
C THR A 7 9.31 11.67 13.33
N TYR A 8 8.68 12.41 12.43
CA TYR A 8 9.35 13.43 11.65
C TYR A 8 9.35 14.78 12.39
N THR A 9 10.53 15.40 12.49
CA THR A 9 10.65 16.77 12.93
C THR A 9 11.25 17.60 11.79
N CYS A 10 10.52 18.58 11.32
CA CYS A 10 10.99 19.46 10.27
C CYS A 10 12.22 20.26 10.75
N THR A 11 13.33 20.12 10.05
CA THR A 11 14.59 20.83 10.33
C THR A 11 14.88 21.99 9.38
N CYS A 12 14.22 22.04 8.23
CA CYS A 12 14.45 23.08 7.23
C CYS A 12 13.56 24.31 7.43
N HIS A 13 12.44 24.18 8.17
CA HIS A 13 11.45 25.25 8.41
C HIS A 13 10.93 25.93 7.13
N GLN A 14 11.04 25.24 5.98
CA GLN A 14 10.58 25.74 4.68
C GLN A 14 9.34 24.98 4.25
N PRO A 15 8.24 25.67 3.93
CA PRO A 15 7.06 25.03 3.37
C PRO A 15 7.39 24.39 2.02
N GLY A 16 6.79 23.25 1.76
CA GLY A 16 7.00 22.52 0.52
C GLY A 16 5.88 21.56 0.26
N LEU A 17 6.06 20.74 -0.77
CA LEU A 17 5.11 19.74 -1.21
C LEU A 17 5.76 18.36 -1.27
N VAL A 18 4.93 17.35 -1.05
CA VAL A 18 5.26 15.94 -1.29
C VAL A 18 4.35 15.44 -2.37
N LEU A 19 4.93 14.86 -3.42
CA LEU A 19 4.20 14.21 -4.51
C LEU A 19 4.17 12.70 -4.30
N LEU A 20 3.03 12.08 -4.65
CA LEU A 20 2.86 10.63 -4.67
C LEU A 20 2.15 10.24 -5.96
N PHE A 21 2.89 9.74 -6.94
CA PHE A 21 2.31 9.36 -8.23
C PHE A 21 2.98 8.13 -8.83
N TYR A 22 2.25 7.49 -9.72
CA TYR A 22 2.71 6.29 -10.43
C TYR A 22 2.06 6.21 -11.81
N ARG A 23 2.65 5.39 -12.66
CA ARG A 23 2.05 5.00 -13.94
C ARG A 23 2.42 3.55 -14.23
N TYR A 24 1.42 2.75 -14.58
CA TYR A 24 1.62 1.51 -15.32
C TYR A 24 1.55 1.82 -16.82
N PHE A 25 2.54 1.42 -17.60
CA PHE A 25 2.61 1.77 -19.02
C PHE A 25 1.58 1.05 -19.89
N THR A 26 1.06 -0.08 -19.40
CA THR A 26 0.00 -0.85 -20.05
C THR A 26 -1.42 -0.44 -19.63
N SER A 27 -1.53 0.38 -18.54
CA SER A 27 -2.83 0.93 -18.11
C SER A 27 -3.35 1.96 -19.12
N PRO A 28 -4.65 1.97 -19.44
CA PRO A 28 -5.24 3.03 -20.27
C PRO A 28 -5.16 4.42 -19.62
N PRO A 29 -4.81 5.46 -20.37
CA PRO A 29 -4.26 5.40 -21.73
C PRO A 29 -2.83 4.83 -21.72
N GLN A 30 -2.60 3.83 -22.57
CA GLN A 30 -1.30 3.16 -22.63
C GLN A 30 -0.20 4.12 -23.10
N LEU A 31 1.03 3.84 -22.66
CA LEU A 31 2.18 4.56 -23.20
C LEU A 31 2.28 4.30 -24.71
N PRO A 32 2.23 5.36 -25.57
CA PRO A 32 2.19 5.16 -27.01
C PRO A 32 3.52 4.68 -27.60
N SER A 33 3.46 4.01 -28.76
CA SER A 33 4.63 3.77 -29.60
C SER A 33 5.31 5.09 -30.00
N PRO A 34 6.66 5.16 -30.11
CA PRO A 34 7.62 4.05 -30.03
C PRO A 34 8.12 3.76 -28.60
N HIS A 35 7.55 4.37 -27.57
CA HIS A 35 8.09 4.32 -26.21
C HIS A 35 7.82 3.00 -25.51
N TYR A 36 6.75 2.30 -25.87
CA TYR A 36 6.43 1.00 -25.26
C TYR A 36 6.45 -0.12 -26.34
N PRO A 37 6.97 -1.33 -26.03
CA PRO A 37 7.59 -1.78 -24.78
C PRO A 37 8.98 -1.18 -24.50
N LEU A 38 9.32 -0.98 -23.23
CA LEU A 38 10.59 -0.39 -22.85
C LEU A 38 11.74 -1.34 -23.14
N THR A 39 12.77 -0.83 -23.83
CA THR A 39 14.07 -1.47 -23.92
C THR A 39 14.90 -1.21 -22.65
N PRO A 40 15.98 -2.00 -22.41
CA PRO A 40 16.90 -1.69 -21.31
C PRO A 40 17.50 -0.28 -21.38
N SER A 41 17.70 0.27 -22.60
CA SER A 41 18.18 1.64 -22.78
C SER A 41 17.14 2.66 -22.37
N THR A 42 15.90 2.56 -22.89
CA THR A 42 14.82 3.48 -22.51
C THR A 42 14.48 3.43 -21.03
N LEU A 43 14.58 2.26 -20.40
CA LEU A 43 14.41 2.12 -18.96
C LEU A 43 15.51 2.86 -18.19
N LYS A 44 16.77 2.77 -18.64
CA LYS A 44 17.89 3.49 -18.06
C LYS A 44 17.76 5.00 -18.28
N ASP A 45 17.32 5.40 -19.47
CA ASP A 45 17.11 6.82 -19.80
C ASP A 45 16.04 7.45 -18.92
N LEU A 46 14.91 6.75 -18.72
CA LEU A 46 13.86 7.18 -17.79
C LEU A 46 14.38 7.31 -16.34
N HIS A 47 15.15 6.30 -15.88
CA HIS A 47 15.74 6.37 -14.55
C HIS A 47 16.72 7.54 -14.42
N THR A 48 17.55 7.78 -15.44
CA THR A 48 18.51 8.90 -15.48
C THR A 48 17.79 10.23 -15.48
N PHE A 49 16.74 10.39 -16.31
CA PHE A 49 15.90 11.58 -16.33
C PHE A 49 15.35 11.90 -14.93
N GLN A 50 14.68 10.95 -14.31
CA GLN A 50 14.07 11.14 -12.99
C GLN A 50 15.12 11.51 -11.94
N LYS A 51 16.27 10.81 -11.93
CA LYS A 51 17.36 11.07 -11.00
C LYS A 51 17.95 12.46 -11.20
N SER A 52 18.38 12.80 -12.42
CA SER A 52 19.05 14.07 -12.71
C SER A 52 18.16 15.28 -12.50
N THR A 53 16.86 15.17 -12.84
CA THR A 53 15.89 16.26 -12.61
C THR A 53 15.71 16.49 -11.10
N CYS A 54 15.56 15.44 -10.31
CA CYS A 54 15.48 15.58 -8.85
C CYS A 54 16.76 16.16 -8.24
N GLU A 55 17.93 15.72 -8.69
CA GLU A 55 19.21 16.23 -8.23
C GLU A 55 19.39 17.73 -8.57
N ALA A 56 19.02 18.14 -9.79
CA ALA A 56 19.10 19.54 -10.23
C ALA A 56 18.16 20.47 -9.43
N LEU A 57 17.00 19.96 -9.02
CA LEU A 57 16.00 20.68 -8.24
C LEU A 57 16.13 20.43 -6.72
N SER A 58 17.18 19.78 -6.26
CA SER A 58 17.41 19.45 -4.85
C SER A 58 16.25 18.70 -4.20
N LEU A 59 15.48 17.90 -4.97
CA LEU A 59 14.40 17.08 -4.45
C LEU A 59 14.94 15.84 -3.75
N THR A 60 14.28 15.44 -2.68
CA THR A 60 14.53 14.20 -1.95
C THR A 60 13.38 13.22 -2.13
N GLY A 61 13.60 11.93 -1.88
CA GLY A 61 12.51 10.97 -2.03
C GLY A 61 12.88 9.57 -2.49
N LYS A 62 11.88 8.86 -2.97
CA LYS A 62 12.00 7.46 -3.42
C LYS A 62 11.44 7.29 -4.82
N ILE A 63 12.28 6.83 -5.75
CA ILE A 63 11.92 6.59 -7.14
C ILE A 63 12.17 5.13 -7.49
N ARG A 64 11.16 4.45 -7.97
CA ARG A 64 11.25 3.12 -8.57
C ARG A 64 10.82 3.18 -10.02
N VAL A 65 11.70 2.71 -10.90
CA VAL A 65 11.41 2.57 -12.32
C VAL A 65 11.52 1.08 -12.67
N ALA A 66 10.57 0.56 -13.41
CA ALA A 66 10.55 -0.83 -13.90
C ALA A 66 10.03 -0.87 -15.34
N LYS A 67 10.12 -2.03 -15.99
CA LYS A 67 9.55 -2.20 -17.33
C LYS A 67 8.06 -1.93 -17.39
N GLU A 68 7.34 -2.24 -16.31
CA GLU A 68 5.89 -2.04 -16.19
C GLU A 68 5.48 -0.59 -15.93
N GLY A 69 6.42 0.30 -15.53
CA GLY A 69 6.08 1.67 -15.17
C GLY A 69 7.03 2.32 -14.17
N PHE A 70 6.52 3.29 -13.44
CA PHE A 70 7.23 3.95 -12.34
C PHE A 70 6.33 4.19 -11.12
N ASN A 71 6.98 4.33 -9.96
CA ASN A 71 6.36 4.70 -8.68
C ASN A 71 7.28 5.70 -8.00
N ILE A 72 6.78 6.91 -7.78
CA ILE A 72 7.56 8.07 -7.38
C ILE A 72 6.89 8.75 -6.17
N THR A 73 7.70 9.00 -5.14
CA THR A 73 7.35 9.88 -4.04
C THR A 73 8.54 10.80 -3.81
N VAL A 74 8.36 12.08 -4.05
CA VAL A 74 9.41 13.10 -3.94
C VAL A 74 8.91 14.33 -3.18
N ALA A 75 9.82 15.02 -2.53
CA ALA A 75 9.54 16.23 -1.75
C ALA A 75 10.57 17.31 -2.03
N GLY A 76 10.14 18.56 -1.92
CA GLY A 76 10.97 19.73 -2.09
C GLY A 76 10.24 21.01 -1.75
N THR A 77 10.87 22.16 -2.01
CA THR A 77 10.16 23.44 -1.93
C THR A 77 9.02 23.49 -2.94
N THR A 78 8.03 24.32 -2.70
CA THR A 78 6.89 24.45 -3.61
C THR A 78 7.32 24.79 -5.04
N SER A 79 8.31 25.68 -5.21
CA SER A 79 8.82 26.06 -6.53
C SER A 79 9.53 24.92 -7.24
N ASP A 80 10.39 24.18 -6.54
CA ASP A 80 11.13 23.06 -7.13
C ASP A 80 10.21 21.91 -7.53
N VAL A 81 9.18 21.64 -6.70
CA VAL A 81 8.16 20.64 -7.01
C VAL A 81 7.35 21.03 -8.24
N HIS A 82 6.98 22.31 -8.42
CA HIS A 82 6.30 22.77 -9.65
C HIS A 82 7.19 22.62 -10.89
N SER A 83 8.47 23.00 -10.81
CA SER A 83 9.43 22.80 -11.91
C SER A 83 9.64 21.32 -12.25
N TYR A 84 9.58 20.45 -11.25
CA TYR A 84 9.63 19.00 -11.45
C TYR A 84 8.38 18.47 -12.17
N ILE A 85 7.18 18.93 -11.78
CA ILE A 85 5.92 18.58 -12.45
C ILE A 85 5.98 19.00 -13.92
N GLU A 86 6.40 20.22 -14.22
CA GLU A 86 6.57 20.73 -15.59
C GLU A 86 7.53 19.86 -16.41
N SER A 87 8.68 19.50 -15.83
CA SER A 87 9.65 18.61 -16.48
C SER A 87 9.07 17.23 -16.75
N CYS A 88 8.29 16.67 -15.81
CA CYS A 88 7.64 15.37 -15.96
C CYS A 88 6.57 15.39 -17.05
N ILE A 89 5.72 16.42 -17.12
CA ILE A 89 4.67 16.55 -18.13
C ILE A 89 5.26 16.60 -19.54
N SER A 90 6.38 17.28 -19.70
CA SER A 90 7.08 17.38 -20.98
C SER A 90 7.82 16.10 -21.38
N HIS A 91 7.96 15.12 -20.49
CA HIS A 91 8.72 13.91 -20.74
C HIS A 91 7.85 12.81 -21.36
N TRP A 92 8.41 12.05 -22.28
CA TRP A 92 7.71 10.97 -23.01
C TRP A 92 7.03 9.93 -22.10
N SER A 93 7.54 9.72 -20.89
CA SER A 93 6.96 8.74 -19.95
C SER A 93 5.56 9.09 -19.48
N LEU A 94 5.10 10.33 -19.67
CA LEU A 94 3.72 10.77 -19.43
C LEU A 94 2.91 10.99 -20.71
N ALA A 95 3.47 10.68 -21.89
CA ALA A 95 2.77 10.82 -23.15
C ALA A 95 1.42 10.06 -23.17
N GLY A 96 0.39 10.67 -23.74
CA GLY A 96 -0.97 10.12 -23.81
C GLY A 96 -1.83 10.30 -22.56
N LEU A 97 -1.29 10.91 -21.48
CA LEU A 97 -2.10 11.25 -20.30
C LEU A 97 -2.79 12.62 -20.42
N ASP A 98 -2.46 13.39 -21.47
CA ASP A 98 -3.01 14.72 -21.77
C ASP A 98 -2.96 15.69 -20.57
N LEU A 99 -1.92 15.58 -19.75
CA LEU A 99 -1.69 16.45 -18.61
C LEU A 99 -1.22 17.84 -19.09
N CYS A 100 -1.84 18.87 -18.56
CA CYS A 100 -1.52 20.26 -18.84
C CYS A 100 -1.36 21.05 -17.54
N LEU A 101 -0.41 21.99 -17.48
CA LEU A 101 -0.19 22.83 -16.27
C LEU A 101 -1.39 23.71 -15.94
N ASP A 102 -2.17 24.10 -16.95
CA ASP A 102 -3.39 24.90 -16.76
C ASP A 102 -4.58 24.06 -16.22
N ASP A 103 -4.50 22.73 -16.25
CA ASP A 103 -5.46 21.83 -15.64
C ASP A 103 -5.03 21.48 -14.20
N GLU A 104 -5.27 22.40 -13.27
CA GLU A 104 -4.94 22.20 -11.85
C GLU A 104 -5.58 20.92 -11.28
N LYS A 105 -6.79 20.55 -11.74
CA LYS A 105 -7.49 19.36 -11.28
C LYS A 105 -6.77 18.10 -11.75
N GLY A 106 -6.43 17.99 -13.02
CA GLY A 106 -5.68 16.85 -13.57
C GLY A 106 -4.31 16.69 -12.91
N ILE A 107 -3.60 17.81 -12.70
CA ILE A 107 -2.33 17.83 -11.96
C ILE A 107 -2.51 17.31 -10.53
N LYS A 108 -3.51 17.80 -9.81
CA LYS A 108 -3.80 17.38 -8.43
C LYS A 108 -4.19 15.89 -8.36
N GLU A 109 -5.02 15.41 -9.29
CA GLU A 109 -5.43 14.00 -9.35
C GLU A 109 -4.26 13.07 -9.66
N PHE A 110 -3.36 13.44 -10.57
CA PHE A 110 -2.25 12.58 -10.97
C PHE A 110 -1.09 12.61 -9.98
N PHE A 111 -0.57 13.80 -9.66
CA PHE A 111 0.62 13.96 -8.82
C PHE A 111 0.34 13.92 -7.31
N LYS A 112 -0.90 14.10 -6.90
CA LYS A 112 -1.39 14.06 -5.49
C LYS A 112 -0.50 14.86 -4.54
N PRO A 113 -0.31 16.17 -4.77
CA PRO A 113 0.51 17.01 -3.92
C PRO A 113 -0.10 17.12 -2.52
N THR A 114 0.73 16.90 -1.50
CA THR A 114 0.36 17.09 -0.10
C THR A 114 1.34 18.05 0.59
N LYS A 115 0.89 18.78 1.61
CA LYS A 115 1.75 19.68 2.38
C LYS A 115 2.89 18.90 3.05
N GLY A 116 4.09 19.48 3.01
CA GLY A 116 5.31 18.91 3.59
C GLY A 116 6.46 19.89 3.49
N CYS A 117 7.67 19.38 3.41
CA CYS A 117 8.87 20.17 3.15
C CYS A 117 9.96 19.30 2.51
N ALA A 118 11.05 19.88 2.06
CA ALA A 118 12.15 19.14 1.41
C ALA A 118 12.82 18.11 2.33
N CYS A 119 12.81 18.32 3.66
CA CYS A 119 13.45 17.43 4.63
C CYS A 119 12.60 16.23 5.05
N VAL A 120 11.43 16.02 4.45
CA VAL A 120 10.56 14.85 4.70
C VAL A 120 11.26 13.53 4.36
N PHE A 121 12.20 13.54 3.42
CA PHE A 121 13.11 12.43 3.17
C PHE A 121 14.55 12.84 3.51
N MET A 122 15.35 11.90 3.99
CA MET A 122 16.76 12.14 4.32
C MET A 122 17.63 12.27 3.07
N ASP A 123 17.25 11.56 1.99
CA ASP A 123 18.03 11.47 0.76
C ASP A 123 17.12 11.23 -0.46
N LEU A 124 17.74 11.23 -1.63
CA LEU A 124 17.12 10.79 -2.88
C LEU A 124 17.51 9.33 -3.16
N ASN A 125 16.58 8.41 -3.02
CA ASN A 125 16.78 6.99 -3.29
C ASN A 125 16.12 6.59 -4.61
N THR A 126 16.93 6.33 -5.63
CA THR A 126 16.44 5.96 -6.97
C THR A 126 16.91 4.58 -7.35
N ARG A 127 16.06 3.78 -8.02
CA ARG A 127 16.44 2.45 -8.47
C ARG A 127 15.62 1.96 -9.65
N ILE A 128 16.27 1.18 -10.50
CA ILE A 128 15.60 0.27 -11.43
C ILE A 128 15.25 -1.00 -10.65
N ALA A 129 14.00 -1.43 -10.73
CA ALA A 129 13.46 -2.57 -10.01
C ALA A 129 12.76 -3.52 -11.00
N ASP A 130 12.47 -4.74 -10.55
CA ASP A 130 11.70 -5.69 -11.35
C ASP A 130 10.21 -5.28 -11.44
N GLU A 131 9.70 -4.68 -10.35
CA GLU A 131 8.31 -4.23 -10.21
C GLU A 131 8.25 -2.87 -9.50
N ILE A 132 7.35 -2.01 -9.92
CA ILE A 132 7.12 -0.71 -9.24
C ILE A 132 6.44 -0.89 -7.88
N THR A 133 5.61 -1.94 -7.75
CA THR A 133 5.08 -2.42 -6.48
C THR A 133 5.04 -3.95 -6.49
N PRO A 134 5.86 -4.64 -5.64
CA PRO A 134 6.06 -6.08 -5.75
C PRO A 134 4.85 -6.87 -5.22
N LEU A 135 4.11 -7.50 -6.12
CA LEU A 135 3.03 -8.44 -5.77
C LEU A 135 3.59 -9.81 -5.34
N GLY A 136 4.85 -10.07 -5.64
CA GLY A 136 5.51 -11.31 -5.28
C GLY A 136 5.24 -12.46 -6.25
N ILE A 137 4.68 -12.19 -7.42
CA ILE A 137 4.47 -13.14 -8.52
C ILE A 137 5.39 -12.73 -9.66
N THR A 138 6.28 -13.63 -10.04
CA THR A 138 7.29 -13.35 -11.06
C THR A 138 6.64 -13.06 -12.41
N ASN A 139 7.05 -11.93 -13.02
CA ASN A 139 6.58 -11.49 -14.34
C ASN A 139 5.06 -11.35 -14.47
N TYR A 140 4.35 -11.10 -13.37
CA TYR A 140 2.93 -10.82 -13.45
C TYR A 140 2.68 -9.40 -13.96
N GLU A 141 1.95 -9.32 -15.06
CA GLU A 141 1.39 -8.08 -15.60
C GLU A 141 -0.12 -8.26 -15.81
N PRO A 142 -0.97 -7.32 -15.42
CA PRO A 142 -2.40 -7.37 -15.70
C PRO A 142 -2.68 -7.52 -17.20
N LYS A 143 -3.50 -8.50 -17.55
CA LYS A 143 -3.89 -8.78 -18.96
C LYS A 143 -5.09 -7.95 -19.38
N ASN A 144 -6.05 -7.77 -18.47
CA ASN A 144 -7.27 -7.03 -18.72
C ASN A 144 -7.44 -5.87 -17.73
N TRP A 145 -7.12 -4.66 -18.19
CA TRP A 145 -7.27 -3.45 -17.38
C TRP A 145 -8.73 -3.06 -17.12
N ASN A 146 -9.66 -3.55 -17.94
CA ASN A 146 -11.10 -3.28 -17.83
C ASN A 146 -11.83 -4.31 -16.92
N ALA A 147 -11.12 -5.30 -16.39
CA ALA A 147 -11.71 -6.29 -15.48
C ALA A 147 -12.15 -5.70 -14.12
N VAL A 148 -11.71 -4.48 -13.82
CA VAL A 148 -11.97 -3.80 -12.55
C VAL A 148 -12.45 -2.38 -12.84
N SER A 149 -13.52 -1.98 -12.18
CA SER A 149 -14.06 -0.62 -12.30
C SER A 149 -13.47 0.30 -11.23
N TYR A 150 -13.30 1.57 -11.61
CA TYR A 150 -12.90 2.61 -10.67
C TYR A 150 -14.12 3.34 -10.11
N LEU A 151 -14.05 3.70 -8.85
CA LEU A 151 -14.97 4.62 -8.22
C LEU A 151 -14.21 5.90 -7.84
N SER A 152 -14.73 7.05 -8.20
CA SER A 152 -14.29 8.31 -7.62
C SER A 152 -14.51 8.30 -6.10
N PRO A 153 -13.84 9.16 -5.33
CA PRO A 153 -14.09 9.28 -3.89
C PRO A 153 -15.57 9.47 -3.51
N ALA A 154 -16.32 10.26 -4.29
CA ALA A 154 -17.74 10.48 -4.07
C ALA A 154 -18.56 9.20 -4.32
N GLU A 155 -18.38 8.55 -5.47
CA GLU A 155 -19.06 7.29 -5.78
C GLU A 155 -18.72 6.18 -4.78
N PHE A 156 -17.46 6.09 -4.36
CA PHE A 156 -17.04 5.13 -3.33
C PHE A 156 -17.76 5.40 -2.00
N HIS A 157 -17.81 6.66 -1.57
CA HIS A 157 -18.51 7.07 -0.36
C HIS A 157 -19.99 6.71 -0.44
N ASP A 158 -20.66 7.09 -1.53
CA ASP A 158 -22.09 6.88 -1.71
C ASP A 158 -22.42 5.37 -1.79
N MET A 159 -21.63 4.59 -2.54
CA MET A 159 -21.87 3.15 -2.64
C MET A 159 -21.63 2.43 -1.31
N VAL A 160 -20.64 2.83 -0.52
CA VAL A 160 -20.35 2.21 0.79
C VAL A 160 -21.40 2.59 1.84
N THR A 161 -21.96 3.81 1.77
CA THR A 161 -22.98 4.28 2.72
C THR A 161 -24.40 3.83 2.38
N THR A 162 -24.66 3.49 1.10
CA THR A 162 -26.00 3.06 0.69
C THR A 162 -26.24 1.62 1.16
N THR A 163 -27.26 1.45 1.98
CA THR A 163 -27.82 0.13 2.29
C THR A 163 -28.59 -0.36 1.06
N VAL A 164 -28.16 -1.48 0.50
CA VAL A 164 -28.87 -2.16 -0.58
C VAL A 164 -29.50 -3.42 -0.02
N ASP A 165 -30.78 -3.61 -0.29
CA ASP A 165 -31.52 -4.84 0.02
C ASP A 165 -31.11 -6.00 -0.93
N GLU A 166 -29.89 -6.00 -1.45
CA GLU A 166 -29.38 -7.03 -2.34
C GLU A 166 -28.74 -8.15 -1.52
N ASP A 167 -29.15 -9.39 -1.80
CA ASP A 167 -28.66 -10.64 -1.16
C ASP A 167 -27.19 -10.95 -1.46
N GLY A 168 -26.28 -9.95 -1.51
CA GLY A 168 -24.88 -10.10 -1.89
C GLY A 168 -23.90 -9.80 -0.75
N GLU A 169 -22.78 -10.53 -0.73
CA GLU A 169 -21.67 -10.23 0.17
C GLU A 169 -20.94 -8.95 -0.27
N ARG A 170 -20.79 -8.00 0.64
CA ARG A 170 -20.08 -6.72 0.38
C ARG A 170 -18.84 -6.63 1.26
N ILE A 171 -17.69 -6.35 0.65
CA ILE A 171 -16.39 -6.36 1.33
C ILE A 171 -15.65 -5.05 1.08
N LEU A 172 -15.25 -4.36 2.16
CA LEU A 172 -14.21 -3.34 2.13
C LEU A 172 -12.86 -4.03 2.28
N LEU A 173 -12.06 -4.08 1.22
CA LEU A 173 -10.78 -4.78 1.18
C LEU A 173 -9.59 -3.79 1.27
N ASP A 174 -8.92 -3.79 2.40
CA ASP A 174 -7.68 -3.04 2.58
C ASP A 174 -6.49 -3.77 1.96
N ILE A 175 -5.93 -3.26 0.87
CA ILE A 175 -4.77 -3.89 0.18
C ILE A 175 -3.43 -3.40 0.77
N ARG A 176 -3.44 -2.82 1.94
CA ARG A 176 -2.21 -2.35 2.61
C ARG A 176 -1.61 -3.44 3.50
N ASN A 177 -0.42 -3.15 4.02
CA ASN A 177 0.19 -3.99 5.04
C ASN A 177 -0.51 -3.80 6.38
N HIS A 178 -0.48 -4.82 7.23
CA HIS A 178 -1.19 -4.85 8.52
C HIS A 178 -0.89 -3.67 9.44
N TYR A 179 0.33 -3.11 9.39
CA TYR A 179 0.70 -1.99 10.26
C TYR A 179 0.06 -0.67 9.81
N GLU A 180 -0.19 -0.52 8.51
CA GLU A 180 -0.87 0.66 7.95
C GLU A 180 -2.33 0.71 8.40
N SER A 181 -3.02 -0.43 8.40
CA SER A 181 -4.44 -0.53 8.81
C SER A 181 -4.67 -0.41 10.32
N ARG A 182 -3.61 -0.52 11.13
CA ARG A 182 -3.73 -0.36 12.59
C ARG A 182 -4.03 1.07 13.01
N ILE A 183 -3.51 2.07 12.29
CA ILE A 183 -3.67 3.48 12.65
C ILE A 183 -4.79 4.18 11.87
N GLY A 184 -5.37 3.52 10.89
CA GLY A 184 -6.54 4.02 10.18
C GLY A 184 -7.02 3.07 9.11
N TYR A 185 -8.33 3.07 8.87
CA TYR A 185 -9.03 2.19 7.91
C TYR A 185 -10.40 2.77 7.56
N PHE A 186 -11.00 2.29 6.47
CA PHE A 186 -12.39 2.58 6.17
C PHE A 186 -13.32 1.70 6.99
N GLU A 187 -14.38 2.31 7.48
CA GLU A 187 -15.45 1.65 8.23
C GLU A 187 -16.79 2.06 7.63
N ALA A 188 -17.61 1.07 7.31
CA ALA A 188 -18.97 1.34 6.86
C ALA A 188 -19.85 1.81 8.02
N PRO A 189 -20.84 2.66 7.77
CA PRO A 189 -21.78 3.11 8.84
C PRO A 189 -22.55 1.94 9.47
N ASP A 190 -22.82 0.91 8.68
CA ASP A 190 -23.46 -0.33 9.10
C ASP A 190 -22.53 -1.50 8.82
N GLU A 191 -21.83 -1.97 9.86
CA GLU A 191 -20.93 -3.12 9.78
C GLU A 191 -21.64 -4.43 9.46
N SER A 192 -22.95 -4.53 9.65
CA SER A 192 -23.74 -5.72 9.30
C SER A 192 -23.92 -5.85 7.78
N SER A 193 -23.84 -4.74 7.04
CA SER A 193 -24.05 -4.69 5.59
C SER A 193 -22.76 -4.84 4.78
N ILE A 194 -21.58 -4.47 5.33
CA ILE A 194 -20.29 -4.52 4.65
C ILE A 194 -19.20 -4.98 5.61
N GLN A 195 -18.55 -6.11 5.29
CA GLN A 195 -17.42 -6.62 6.04
C GLN A 195 -16.13 -5.87 5.71
N THR A 196 -15.45 -5.30 6.70
CA THR A 196 -14.11 -4.73 6.51
C THR A 196 -13.04 -5.80 6.71
N VAL A 197 -12.28 -6.09 5.64
CA VAL A 197 -11.20 -7.08 5.63
C VAL A 197 -9.86 -6.36 5.62
N LYS A 198 -9.08 -6.57 6.70
CA LYS A 198 -7.74 -5.98 6.93
C LYS A 198 -6.70 -7.12 6.97
N PRO A 199 -6.03 -7.43 5.83
CA PRO A 199 -5.07 -8.54 5.74
C PRO A 199 -3.90 -8.41 6.70
N GLN A 200 -3.54 -9.48 7.40
CA GLN A 200 -2.41 -9.52 8.33
C GLN A 200 -1.06 -9.71 7.61
N VAL A 201 -0.89 -9.11 6.44
CA VAL A 201 0.35 -9.21 5.64
C VAL A 201 1.38 -8.17 6.08
N ARG A 202 2.64 -8.58 6.17
CA ARG A 202 3.76 -7.65 6.41
C ARG A 202 4.22 -6.93 5.15
N ARG A 203 4.02 -7.57 4.01
CA ARG A 203 4.46 -7.09 2.69
C ARG A 203 3.37 -7.36 1.67
N PHE A 204 3.22 -6.47 0.76
CA PHE A 204 2.27 -6.62 -0.35
C PHE A 204 2.49 -7.92 -1.15
N SER A 205 3.72 -8.42 -1.22
CA SER A 205 4.02 -9.70 -1.86
C SER A 205 3.41 -10.94 -1.18
N GLN A 206 2.83 -10.80 0.00
CA GLN A 206 2.08 -11.88 0.69
C GLN A 206 0.58 -11.82 0.40
N PHE A 207 0.11 -10.75 -0.23
CA PHE A 207 -1.30 -10.54 -0.51
C PHE A 207 -1.96 -11.66 -1.35
N PRO A 208 -1.31 -12.20 -2.41
CA PRO A 208 -1.88 -13.32 -3.15
C PRO A 208 -2.14 -14.57 -2.31
N ALA A 209 -1.26 -14.86 -1.35
CA ALA A 209 -1.45 -15.97 -0.43
C ALA A 209 -2.63 -15.74 0.52
N PHE A 210 -2.76 -14.52 1.02
CA PHE A 210 -3.90 -14.13 1.84
C PHE A 210 -5.23 -14.31 1.08
N VAL A 211 -5.31 -13.79 -0.14
CA VAL A 211 -6.53 -13.88 -0.97
C VAL A 211 -6.91 -15.33 -1.20
N LYS A 212 -5.98 -16.19 -1.64
CA LYS A 212 -6.24 -17.60 -1.88
C LYS A 212 -6.76 -18.34 -0.65
N ARG A 213 -6.40 -17.92 0.54
CA ARG A 213 -6.79 -18.58 1.78
C ARG A 213 -8.05 -18.02 2.43
N HIS A 214 -8.27 -16.72 2.35
CA HIS A 214 -9.30 -16.02 3.13
C HIS A 214 -10.40 -15.40 2.27
N ILE A 215 -10.16 -15.23 0.97
CA ILE A 215 -11.11 -14.66 0.02
C ILE A 215 -11.40 -15.69 -1.09
N ASP A 216 -11.15 -16.99 -0.83
CA ASP A 216 -11.43 -18.02 -1.78
C ASP A 216 -12.94 -18.08 -2.08
N PHE A 217 -13.26 -17.81 -3.32
CA PHE A 217 -14.62 -17.74 -3.82
C PHE A 217 -15.23 -19.16 -4.01
N THR A 218 -14.42 -20.21 -3.88
CA THR A 218 -14.85 -21.59 -4.11
C THR A 218 -15.45 -22.26 -2.87
N SER A 219 -15.26 -21.70 -1.66
CA SER A 219 -15.77 -22.29 -0.42
C SER A 219 -17.30 -22.22 -0.24
N ARG A 220 -18.04 -21.75 -1.27
CA ARG A 220 -19.52 -21.80 -1.34
C ARG A 220 -20.08 -23.17 -1.67
N SER A 221 -19.24 -24.19 -1.87
CA SER A 221 -19.65 -25.55 -2.21
C SER A 221 -19.79 -26.46 -0.99
N SER A 222 -20.76 -26.20 -0.13
CA SER A 222 -21.39 -27.26 0.66
C SER A 222 -22.69 -27.68 -0.04
N PRO A 223 -22.92 -28.98 -0.30
CA PRO A 223 -23.96 -29.45 -1.21
C PRO A 223 -25.42 -29.19 -0.80
N GLU A 224 -25.67 -28.72 0.39
CA GLU A 224 -27.02 -28.57 0.93
C GLU A 224 -27.61 -27.15 0.96
N SER A 225 -26.77 -26.10 0.70
CA SER A 225 -27.23 -24.70 0.62
C SER A 225 -27.16 -24.11 -0.81
N GLU A 226 -26.90 -24.93 -1.82
CA GLU A 226 -26.46 -24.51 -3.16
C GLU A 226 -27.54 -23.86 -4.03
N LYS A 227 -28.80 -23.91 -3.70
CA LYS A 227 -29.86 -23.43 -4.61
C LYS A 227 -30.33 -22.00 -4.36
N GLU A 228 -30.16 -21.44 -3.17
CA GLU A 228 -30.62 -20.09 -2.86
C GLU A 228 -29.47 -19.08 -2.74
N GLN A 229 -28.25 -19.48 -2.31
CA GLN A 229 -27.10 -18.58 -2.21
C GLN A 229 -26.29 -18.42 -3.52
N ALA A 230 -26.54 -19.26 -4.53
CA ALA A 230 -25.86 -19.17 -5.82
C ALA A 230 -26.27 -17.97 -6.70
N SER A 231 -27.30 -17.24 -6.31
CA SER A 231 -27.79 -16.05 -7.06
C SER A 231 -27.17 -14.73 -6.60
N ALA A 232 -26.63 -14.66 -5.39
CA ALA A 232 -26.11 -13.43 -4.81
C ALA A 232 -24.63 -13.23 -5.16
N GLY A 233 -24.29 -12.13 -5.83
CA GLY A 233 -22.92 -11.74 -6.17
C GLY A 233 -22.11 -11.25 -4.97
N ARG A 234 -20.80 -11.18 -5.15
CA ARG A 234 -19.89 -10.53 -4.20
C ARG A 234 -19.41 -9.19 -4.74
N THR A 235 -19.50 -8.14 -3.94
CA THR A 235 -18.99 -6.83 -4.29
C THR A 235 -17.79 -6.48 -3.42
N ILE A 236 -16.63 -6.28 -4.04
CA ILE A 236 -15.38 -5.90 -3.37
C ILE A 236 -15.08 -4.43 -3.64
N PHE A 237 -14.98 -3.64 -2.58
CA PHE A 237 -14.49 -2.27 -2.60
C PHE A 237 -13.06 -2.24 -2.11
N SER A 238 -12.09 -2.08 -3.00
CA SER A 238 -10.68 -2.14 -2.66
C SER A 238 -10.05 -0.77 -2.52
N TYR A 239 -9.09 -0.65 -1.61
CA TYR A 239 -8.35 0.58 -1.41
C TYR A 239 -6.91 0.33 -0.94
N CYS A 240 -6.05 1.31 -1.21
CA CYS A 240 -4.73 1.43 -0.58
C CYS A 240 -4.38 2.92 -0.47
N THR A 241 -3.18 3.29 -0.02
CA THR A 241 -2.76 4.68 0.16
C THR A 241 -3.01 5.54 -1.09
N GLY A 242 -2.36 5.26 -2.20
CA GLY A 242 -2.45 6.08 -3.42
C GLY A 242 -3.00 5.38 -4.67
N GLY A 243 -3.52 4.14 -4.54
CA GLY A 243 -4.11 3.35 -5.65
C GLY A 243 -3.18 2.30 -6.26
N ILE A 244 -1.87 2.47 -6.25
CA ILE A 244 -0.89 1.64 -6.98
C ILE A 244 -0.97 0.13 -6.69
N ARG A 245 -1.20 -0.26 -5.44
CA ARG A 245 -1.34 -1.68 -5.05
C ARG A 245 -2.65 -2.26 -5.54
N CYS A 246 -3.71 -1.47 -5.48
CA CYS A 246 -5.03 -1.87 -5.97
C CYS A 246 -4.98 -2.20 -7.46
N GLU A 247 -4.31 -1.38 -8.28
CA GLU A 247 -4.16 -1.62 -9.71
C GLU A 247 -3.74 -3.05 -10.03
N LYS A 248 -2.76 -3.54 -9.30
CA LYS A 248 -2.16 -4.85 -9.56
C LYS A 248 -2.90 -5.98 -8.85
N ALA A 249 -3.31 -5.75 -7.60
CA ALA A 249 -3.95 -6.76 -6.76
C ALA A 249 -5.34 -7.14 -7.25
N THR A 250 -6.18 -6.17 -7.58
CA THR A 250 -7.56 -6.44 -8.00
C THR A 250 -7.64 -7.12 -9.35
N ARG A 251 -6.77 -6.76 -10.28
CA ARG A 251 -6.67 -7.44 -11.57
C ARG A 251 -6.14 -8.86 -11.42
N TRP A 252 -5.16 -9.03 -10.52
CA TRP A 252 -4.71 -10.37 -10.20
C TRP A 252 -5.83 -11.22 -9.60
N ILE A 253 -6.67 -10.67 -8.73
CA ILE A 253 -7.87 -11.35 -8.22
C ILE A 253 -8.79 -11.71 -9.38
N ALA A 254 -9.13 -10.74 -10.24
CA ALA A 254 -10.00 -10.95 -11.38
C ALA A 254 -9.51 -12.04 -12.37
N GLU A 255 -8.19 -12.22 -12.47
CA GLU A 255 -7.56 -13.13 -13.41
C GLU A 255 -7.21 -14.51 -12.82
N ASN A 256 -7.11 -14.64 -11.48
CA ASN A 256 -6.54 -15.84 -10.84
C ASN A 256 -7.40 -16.42 -9.71
N VAL A 257 -8.54 -15.84 -9.44
CA VAL A 257 -9.49 -16.31 -8.42
C VAL A 257 -10.84 -16.52 -9.13
N ASP A 258 -11.44 -17.70 -8.91
CA ASP A 258 -12.73 -17.99 -9.50
C ASP A 258 -13.79 -17.00 -9.04
N GLN A 259 -14.55 -16.47 -9.97
CA GLN A 259 -15.58 -15.47 -9.74
C GLN A 259 -16.90 -15.89 -10.36
N ALA A 260 -17.99 -15.56 -9.68
CA ALA A 260 -19.32 -15.68 -10.25
C ALA A 260 -19.57 -14.53 -11.26
N PRO A 261 -20.43 -14.72 -12.28
CA PRO A 261 -20.72 -13.68 -13.28
C PRO A 261 -21.24 -12.36 -12.69
N GLN A 262 -21.88 -12.42 -11.52
CA GLN A 262 -22.41 -11.29 -10.78
C GLN A 262 -21.41 -10.61 -9.84
N ASP A 263 -20.22 -11.20 -9.62
CA ASP A 263 -19.19 -10.59 -8.77
C ASP A 263 -18.68 -9.28 -9.39
N ARG A 264 -18.40 -8.32 -8.54
CA ARG A 264 -17.91 -6.98 -8.93
C ARG A 264 -16.70 -6.61 -8.09
N ILE A 265 -15.69 -6.04 -8.74
CA ILE A 265 -14.52 -5.50 -8.07
C ILE A 265 -14.38 -4.03 -8.42
N TYR A 266 -14.42 -3.22 -7.39
CA TYR A 266 -14.23 -1.77 -7.49
C TYR A 266 -12.93 -1.36 -6.81
N THR A 267 -12.29 -0.34 -7.37
CA THR A 267 -11.08 0.27 -6.82
C THR A 267 -11.31 1.75 -6.58
N LEU A 268 -11.01 2.22 -5.38
CA LEU A 268 -11.03 3.64 -5.05
C LEU A 268 -9.96 4.38 -5.87
N LYS A 269 -10.38 5.23 -6.81
CA LYS A 269 -9.50 6.02 -7.68
C LYS A 269 -8.63 6.94 -6.83
N GLY A 270 -7.32 6.85 -7.00
CA GLY A 270 -6.36 7.64 -6.24
C GLY A 270 -6.17 7.23 -4.77
N GLY A 271 -6.89 6.20 -4.29
CA GLY A 271 -6.75 5.64 -2.96
C GLY A 271 -7.23 6.55 -1.83
N ILE A 272 -6.78 6.25 -0.61
CA ILE A 272 -7.12 6.99 0.62
C ILE A 272 -6.76 8.47 0.48
N SER A 273 -5.59 8.78 -0.07
CA SER A 273 -5.14 10.17 -0.25
C SER A 273 -6.13 11.01 -1.07
N ALA A 274 -6.69 10.44 -2.14
CA ALA A 274 -7.69 11.13 -2.95
C ALA A 274 -9.04 11.26 -2.21
N TYR A 275 -9.44 10.23 -1.46
CA TYR A 275 -10.66 10.28 -0.65
C TYR A 275 -10.56 11.36 0.43
N MET A 276 -9.44 11.44 1.13
CA MET A 276 -9.20 12.43 2.17
C MET A 276 -9.24 13.85 1.62
N ALA A 277 -8.58 14.08 0.48
CA ALA A 277 -8.58 15.39 -0.19
C ALA A 277 -10.00 15.80 -0.62
N TRP A 278 -10.75 14.87 -1.25
CA TRP A 278 -12.14 15.11 -1.64
C TRP A 278 -13.03 15.40 -0.43
N PHE A 279 -12.92 14.59 0.63
CA PHE A 279 -13.77 14.76 1.81
C PHE A 279 -13.48 16.07 2.53
N GLU A 280 -12.23 16.51 2.60
CA GLU A 280 -11.83 17.82 3.14
C GLU A 280 -12.45 18.97 2.32
N GLU A 281 -12.44 18.87 0.98
CA GLU A 281 -13.09 19.85 0.11
C GLU A 281 -14.61 19.91 0.34
N GLU A 282 -15.29 18.78 0.49
CA GLU A 282 -16.73 18.71 0.79
C GLU A 282 -17.06 19.28 2.19
N MET A 283 -16.18 19.06 3.18
CA MET A 283 -16.31 19.67 4.51
C MET A 283 -16.17 21.20 4.45
N ILE A 284 -15.14 21.71 3.77
CA ILE A 284 -14.91 23.15 3.58
C ILE A 284 -16.09 23.79 2.85
N ALA A 285 -16.67 23.10 1.88
CA ALA A 285 -17.88 23.55 1.17
C ALA A 285 -19.16 23.44 2.00
N GLY A 286 -19.11 22.91 3.21
CA GLY A 286 -20.28 22.73 4.10
C GLY A 286 -21.26 21.66 3.65
N LYS A 287 -20.87 20.77 2.73
CA LYS A 287 -21.73 19.71 2.18
C LYS A 287 -21.67 18.43 3.01
N LYS A 288 -20.58 18.19 3.73
CA LYS A 288 -20.39 17.02 4.59
C LYS A 288 -19.88 17.43 5.96
N LYS A 289 -20.21 16.61 6.97
CA LYS A 289 -19.73 16.76 8.34
C LYS A 289 -18.66 15.72 8.63
N GLU A 290 -17.82 15.96 9.63
CA GLU A 290 -16.72 15.08 10.00
C GLU A 290 -17.17 13.66 10.39
N ASP A 291 -18.31 13.53 11.05
CA ASP A 291 -18.89 12.26 11.48
C ASP A 291 -19.37 11.38 10.33
N GLU A 292 -19.65 11.97 9.16
CA GLU A 292 -19.96 11.24 7.92
C GLU A 292 -18.73 10.63 7.25
N CYS A 293 -17.50 10.95 7.71
CA CYS A 293 -16.29 10.42 7.14
C CYS A 293 -16.16 8.92 7.38
N LEU A 294 -16.04 8.15 6.30
CA LEU A 294 -15.83 6.69 6.39
C LEU A 294 -14.43 6.35 6.85
N TRP A 295 -13.45 7.24 6.65
CA TRP A 295 -12.09 7.03 7.09
C TRP A 295 -11.96 7.27 8.59
N LYS A 296 -11.46 6.26 9.32
CA LYS A 296 -11.19 6.33 10.76
C LYS A 296 -9.69 6.36 11.02
N GLY A 297 -9.25 7.28 11.87
CA GLY A 297 -7.85 7.40 12.27
C GLY A 297 -6.97 8.12 11.24
N ARG A 298 -5.71 7.67 11.07
CA ARG A 298 -4.67 8.33 10.28
C ARG A 298 -4.24 7.51 9.08
N GLU A 299 -3.93 8.17 7.98
CA GLU A 299 -3.35 7.54 6.79
C GLU A 299 -1.84 7.37 6.98
N TYR A 300 -1.34 6.13 6.95
CA TYR A 300 0.10 5.85 6.94
C TYR A 300 0.71 6.30 5.63
N VAL A 301 1.80 7.08 5.71
CA VAL A 301 2.59 7.53 4.56
C VAL A 301 4.02 6.98 4.62
N PHE A 302 4.65 6.77 3.46
CA PHE A 302 5.97 6.16 3.35
C PHE A 302 7.12 7.17 3.37
N ASP A 303 6.93 8.26 4.08
CA ASP A 303 7.89 9.34 4.27
C ASP A 303 8.06 9.71 5.75
N GLY A 304 8.88 10.71 6.04
CA GLY A 304 9.22 11.12 7.40
C GLY A 304 8.02 11.58 8.23
N ARG A 305 6.93 12.02 7.63
CA ARG A 305 5.71 12.44 8.35
C ARG A 305 5.02 11.26 9.06
N GLY A 306 5.31 10.02 8.65
CA GLY A 306 4.78 8.80 9.25
C GLY A 306 3.30 8.57 8.97
N SER A 307 2.45 9.54 9.25
CA SER A 307 1.00 9.48 8.98
C SER A 307 0.39 10.86 8.77
N LEU A 308 -0.74 10.92 8.06
CA LEU A 308 -1.53 12.13 7.83
C LEU A 308 -2.92 11.97 8.44
N GLY A 309 -3.49 13.06 8.93
CA GLY A 309 -4.87 13.16 9.42
C GLY A 309 -5.74 14.04 8.51
N LEU A 310 -7.06 13.99 8.68
CA LEU A 310 -8.01 14.94 8.08
C LEU A 310 -8.26 16.08 9.06
N GLY A 311 -8.29 17.34 8.62
CA GLY A 311 -8.58 18.49 9.47
C GLY A 311 -7.55 18.73 10.58
N ASN A 312 -8.02 19.15 11.76
CA ASN A 312 -7.13 19.46 12.90
C ASN A 312 -6.55 18.19 13.53
N GLU A 313 -5.25 17.96 13.32
CA GLU A 313 -4.55 16.73 13.75
C GLU A 313 -4.61 16.46 15.26
N ASN A 314 -4.80 17.49 16.08
CA ASN A 314 -4.78 17.37 17.54
C ASN A 314 -6.11 16.89 18.14
N GLU A 315 -7.20 16.93 17.39
CA GLU A 315 -8.56 16.67 17.91
C GLU A 315 -9.11 15.29 17.53
N ARG A 316 -8.37 14.51 16.73
CA ARG A 316 -8.88 13.23 16.21
C ARG A 316 -8.73 12.09 17.21
N LYS A 317 -9.79 11.28 17.25
CA LYS A 317 -9.80 10.03 18.00
C LYS A 317 -8.76 9.07 17.41
N LYS A 318 -7.81 8.65 18.24
CA LYS A 318 -6.89 7.57 17.91
C LYS A 318 -7.65 6.25 17.86
N VAL A 319 -7.47 5.49 16.78
CA VAL A 319 -8.17 4.19 16.59
C VAL A 319 -7.32 3.00 17.00
N ALA A 320 -6.06 3.24 17.33
CA ALA A 320 -5.12 2.20 17.73
C ALA A 320 -4.76 2.29 19.23
N LYS A 321 -4.16 1.23 19.72
CA LYS A 321 -3.62 1.15 21.10
C LYS A 321 -2.14 0.89 21.09
N CYS A 322 -1.44 1.49 22.02
CA CYS A 322 -0.03 1.22 22.26
C CYS A 322 0.19 -0.26 22.61
N HIS A 323 1.07 -0.91 21.89
CA HIS A 323 1.41 -2.32 22.08
C HIS A 323 1.96 -2.64 23.48
N GLY A 324 2.57 -1.66 24.16
CA GLY A 324 3.16 -1.85 25.48
C GLY A 324 2.22 -1.57 26.66
N CYS A 325 1.38 -0.53 26.58
CA CYS A 325 0.54 -0.08 27.71
C CYS A 325 -0.95 0.05 27.40
N GLU A 326 -1.37 -0.30 26.18
CA GLU A 326 -2.75 -0.33 25.69
C GLU A 326 -3.49 1.02 25.69
N ARG A 327 -2.82 2.13 26.02
CA ARG A 327 -3.41 3.47 25.88
C ARG A 327 -3.62 3.81 24.40
N GLU A 328 -4.61 4.62 24.10
CA GLU A 328 -4.87 5.11 22.74
C GLU A 328 -3.62 5.79 22.18
N GLU A 329 -3.18 5.35 21.00
CA GLU A 329 -1.96 5.80 20.36
C GLU A 329 -2.04 5.59 18.84
N ASP A 330 -1.36 6.46 18.08
CA ASP A 330 -1.19 6.33 16.62
C ASP A 330 0.28 6.46 16.20
N ARG A 331 1.19 6.70 17.16
CA ARG A 331 2.62 6.76 16.89
C ARG A 331 3.14 5.37 16.53
N MET A 332 3.92 5.33 15.46
CA MET A 332 4.52 4.10 14.96
C MET A 332 5.97 3.99 15.46
N GLY A 333 6.36 2.79 15.83
CA GLY A 333 7.73 2.46 16.18
C GLY A 333 8.09 1.05 15.68
N LYS A 334 9.29 0.61 15.96
CA LYS A 334 9.73 -0.76 15.65
C LYS A 334 9.87 -1.58 16.93
N CYS A 335 9.72 -2.90 16.78
CA CYS A 335 10.09 -3.82 17.84
C CYS A 335 11.54 -3.54 18.31
N GLY A 336 11.75 -3.45 19.63
CA GLY A 336 13.05 -3.13 20.21
C GLY A 336 14.12 -4.20 20.02
N ILE A 337 13.77 -5.38 19.53
CA ILE A 337 14.72 -6.45 19.25
C ILE A 337 15.41 -6.23 17.91
N GLU A 338 16.74 -6.17 17.94
CA GLU A 338 17.56 -6.00 16.75
C GLU A 338 17.23 -7.06 15.69
N GLY A 339 16.96 -6.60 14.46
CA GLY A 339 16.61 -7.46 13.32
C GLY A 339 15.17 -7.95 13.28
N CYS A 340 14.30 -7.58 14.22
CA CYS A 340 12.86 -7.90 14.12
C CYS A 340 12.14 -7.06 13.09
N GLU A 341 12.46 -5.78 12.97
CA GLU A 341 11.90 -4.84 11.97
C GLU A 341 10.35 -4.81 11.93
N LEU A 342 9.66 -5.41 12.92
CA LEU A 342 8.19 -5.38 12.97
C LEU A 342 7.75 -3.99 13.43
N VAL A 343 6.90 -3.37 12.63
CA VAL A 343 6.29 -2.07 12.96
C VAL A 343 5.15 -2.29 13.94
N LEU A 344 5.17 -1.52 15.01
CA LEU A 344 4.21 -1.55 16.13
C LEU A 344 3.62 -0.15 16.30
N VAL A 345 2.45 -0.07 16.91
CA VAL A 345 1.95 1.19 17.50
C VAL A 345 2.50 1.27 18.92
N VAL A 346 3.29 2.30 19.22
CA VAL A 346 3.94 2.47 20.53
C VAL A 346 4.02 3.94 20.94
N CYS A 347 3.65 4.25 22.18
CA CYS A 347 3.87 5.56 22.75
C CYS A 347 5.37 5.78 23.10
N GLU A 348 5.76 7.01 23.36
CA GLU A 348 7.15 7.34 23.73
C GLU A 348 7.64 6.55 24.94
N ALA A 349 6.80 6.41 25.98
CA ALA A 349 7.15 5.68 27.19
C ALA A 349 7.35 4.16 26.99
N CYS A 350 6.81 3.59 25.90
CA CYS A 350 6.92 2.18 25.56
C CYS A 350 7.87 1.93 24.37
N GLU A 351 8.65 2.92 23.96
CA GLU A 351 9.62 2.74 22.90
C GLU A 351 10.60 1.61 23.22
N GLY A 352 10.91 0.77 22.24
CA GLY A 352 11.78 -0.39 22.45
C GLY A 352 11.08 -1.64 22.98
N VAL A 353 9.76 -1.62 23.17
CA VAL A 353 9.02 -2.82 23.58
C VAL A 353 9.17 -3.95 22.54
N LYS A 354 9.20 -5.20 23.04
CA LYS A 354 9.20 -6.39 22.18
C LYS A 354 7.84 -6.62 21.54
N CYS A 355 7.81 -7.17 20.32
CA CYS A 355 6.55 -7.52 19.66
C CYS A 355 5.81 -8.70 20.32
N CYS A 356 6.53 -9.58 21.00
CA CYS A 356 6.01 -10.67 21.83
C CYS A 356 7.12 -11.20 22.75
N ASN A 357 6.75 -12.03 23.74
CA ASN A 357 7.69 -12.54 24.75
C ASN A 357 8.84 -13.35 24.15
N SER A 358 8.59 -14.16 23.12
CA SER A 358 9.61 -14.97 22.45
C SER A 358 10.47 -14.18 21.45
N CYS A 359 10.23 -12.87 21.30
CA CYS A 359 11.03 -12.08 20.36
C CYS A 359 12.41 -11.80 20.97
N GLY A 360 13.44 -12.24 20.25
CA GLY A 360 14.84 -12.16 20.71
C GLY A 360 15.39 -13.46 21.24
N ASP A 361 14.57 -14.51 21.41
CA ASP A 361 15.08 -15.83 21.78
C ASP A 361 16.00 -16.38 20.72
N GLU A 362 17.04 -17.08 21.15
CA GLU A 362 18.06 -17.71 20.31
C GLU A 362 17.97 -19.24 20.40
N ASP A 363 18.36 -19.90 19.32
CA ASP A 363 18.54 -21.36 19.32
C ASP A 363 19.90 -21.76 19.97
N GLU A 364 20.11 -23.06 20.14
CA GLU A 364 21.35 -23.63 20.71
C GLU A 364 22.65 -23.18 19.99
N LYS A 365 22.52 -22.61 18.79
CA LYS A 365 23.63 -22.10 17.95
C LYS A 365 23.75 -20.57 18.01
N GLY A 366 23.02 -19.89 18.91
CA GLY A 366 22.99 -18.44 19.01
C GLY A 366 22.36 -17.75 17.80
N ARG A 367 21.45 -18.42 17.10
CA ARG A 367 20.68 -17.84 16.01
C ARG A 367 19.33 -17.43 16.54
N ARG A 368 18.91 -16.22 16.19
CA ARG A 368 17.58 -15.72 16.57
C ARG A 368 16.48 -16.61 16.02
N ASN A 369 15.61 -17.08 16.90
CA ASN A 369 14.41 -17.80 16.51
C ASN A 369 13.37 -16.85 15.90
N VAL A 370 12.52 -17.41 15.04
CA VAL A 370 11.30 -16.72 14.60
C VAL A 370 10.35 -16.65 15.80
N CYS A 371 9.96 -15.45 16.16
CA CYS A 371 9.11 -15.22 17.33
C CYS A 371 7.66 -15.68 17.10
N ASP A 372 6.90 -15.86 18.18
CA ASP A 372 5.53 -16.39 18.10
C ASP A 372 4.58 -15.52 17.28
N CYS A 373 4.71 -14.19 17.39
CA CYS A 373 3.86 -13.31 16.60
C CYS A 373 4.13 -13.40 15.08
N GLU A 374 5.36 -13.74 14.67
CA GLU A 374 5.67 -13.99 13.27
C GLU A 374 5.20 -15.38 12.84
N ARG A 375 5.37 -16.40 13.69
CA ARG A 375 4.85 -17.76 13.45
C ARG A 375 3.34 -17.75 13.29
N GLN A 376 2.62 -17.04 14.15
CA GLN A 376 1.18 -16.92 14.07
C GLN A 376 0.77 -16.30 12.73
N ARG A 377 1.44 -15.25 12.28
CA ARG A 377 1.16 -14.59 11.00
C ARG A 377 1.47 -15.49 9.80
N GLU A 378 2.61 -16.19 9.83
CA GLU A 378 2.94 -17.16 8.78
C GLU A 378 1.93 -18.33 8.77
N PHE A 379 1.46 -18.75 9.92
CA PHE A 379 0.41 -19.77 10.02
C PHE A 379 -0.91 -19.28 9.44
N GLU A 380 -1.31 -18.05 9.71
CA GLU A 380 -2.52 -17.45 9.13
C GLU A 380 -2.45 -17.37 7.61
N LEU A 381 -1.27 -17.07 7.04
CA LEU A 381 -1.06 -16.97 5.60
C LEU A 381 -0.91 -18.33 4.90
N TRP A 382 -0.21 -19.28 5.52
CA TRP A 382 0.23 -20.52 4.84
C TRP A 382 -0.26 -21.81 5.50
N GLY A 383 -0.93 -21.73 6.65
CA GLY A 383 -1.30 -22.92 7.42
C GLY A 383 -0.12 -23.67 7.99
N SER A 384 -0.33 -24.94 8.31
CA SER A 384 0.72 -25.81 8.87
C SER A 384 1.93 -26.02 7.96
N GLU A 385 1.80 -25.80 6.67
CA GLU A 385 2.87 -25.93 5.69
C GLU A 385 3.86 -24.78 5.73
N GLY A 386 3.40 -23.54 5.93
CA GLY A 386 4.25 -22.35 6.10
C GLY A 386 5.20 -22.47 7.27
N MET A 387 4.85 -23.25 8.30
CA MET A 387 5.69 -23.48 9.47
C MET A 387 6.94 -24.31 9.18
N LYS A 388 6.98 -25.10 8.13
CA LYS A 388 8.11 -26.00 7.79
C LYS A 388 9.31 -25.26 7.21
N GLY A 389 9.12 -24.04 6.67
CA GLY A 389 10.15 -23.25 6.00
C GLY A 389 10.82 -22.17 6.87
N VAL A 390 10.32 -21.91 8.07
CA VAL A 390 10.78 -20.80 8.91
C VAL A 390 11.97 -21.24 9.75
N LYS A 391 13.18 -21.13 9.16
CA LYS A 391 14.44 -21.32 9.90
C LYS A 391 14.89 -20.02 10.54
N GLY A 392 15.42 -20.09 11.77
CA GLY A 392 15.94 -18.92 12.49
C GLY A 392 16.98 -18.12 11.69
N VAL A 393 16.94 -16.80 11.79
CA VAL A 393 17.84 -15.87 11.08
C VAL A 393 18.97 -15.44 12.00
N SER A 394 20.22 -15.64 11.58
CA SER A 394 21.40 -15.26 12.34
C SER A 394 21.63 -13.75 12.35
N ALA A 395 21.89 -13.18 13.54
CA ALA A 395 22.21 -11.76 13.73
C ALA A 395 23.46 -11.30 12.92
N LYS A 396 24.39 -12.21 12.60
CA LYS A 396 25.56 -11.92 11.76
C LYS A 396 25.24 -11.76 10.26
N GLN A 397 24.03 -12.08 9.82
CA GLN A 397 23.64 -12.02 8.40
C GLN A 397 23.13 -10.65 7.94
N LYS A 398 23.32 -9.55 8.72
CA LYS A 398 22.98 -8.19 8.23
C LYS A 398 23.62 -7.84 6.87
N LYS A 399 24.82 -8.34 6.58
CA LYS A 399 25.44 -8.17 5.23
C LYS A 399 24.95 -9.19 4.20
N SER A 400 24.45 -10.35 4.60
CA SER A 400 23.92 -11.37 3.71
C SER A 400 22.40 -11.22 3.50
N TYR A 401 21.71 -10.47 4.37
CA TYR A 401 20.26 -10.24 4.23
C TYR A 401 19.89 -9.52 2.91
N GLN A 402 20.78 -8.67 2.40
CA GLN A 402 20.62 -8.13 1.04
C GLN A 402 20.93 -9.17 -0.07
N ARG A 403 21.80 -10.15 0.20
CA ARG A 403 22.03 -11.33 -0.67
C ARG A 403 20.99 -12.42 -0.44
N GLY A 404 20.54 -12.64 0.80
CA GLY A 404 19.48 -13.57 1.18
C GLY A 404 18.10 -13.19 0.68
N LYS A 405 17.83 -11.90 0.33
CA LYS A 405 16.63 -11.51 -0.43
C LYS A 405 16.48 -12.27 -1.75
N LYS A 406 17.60 -12.68 -2.36
CA LYS A 406 17.59 -13.52 -3.55
C LYS A 406 17.30 -15.00 -3.22
N GLN A 407 17.75 -15.49 -2.08
CA GLN A 407 17.62 -16.89 -1.68
C GLN A 407 16.23 -17.20 -1.11
N ILE A 408 15.70 -16.34 -0.26
CA ILE A 408 14.29 -16.45 0.22
C ILE A 408 13.31 -16.28 -0.94
N ARG A 409 13.65 -15.46 -1.96
CA ARG A 409 12.92 -15.39 -3.22
C ARG A 409 12.90 -16.72 -3.97
N ASN A 410 14.02 -17.41 -4.01
CA ASN A 410 14.14 -18.70 -4.71
C ASN A 410 13.47 -19.83 -3.93
N ASP A 411 13.62 -19.87 -2.60
CA ASP A 411 12.99 -20.90 -1.75
C ASP A 411 11.46 -20.73 -1.70
N THR A 412 10.96 -19.50 -1.76
CA THR A 412 9.50 -19.22 -1.86
C THR A 412 8.97 -19.55 -3.27
N ILE A 413 9.80 -19.41 -4.30
CA ILE A 413 9.46 -19.81 -5.69
C ILE A 413 9.42 -21.33 -5.81
N ASP A 414 10.34 -22.06 -5.17
CA ASP A 414 10.41 -23.52 -5.22
C ASP A 414 9.20 -24.18 -4.48
N ILE A 415 8.73 -23.57 -3.40
CA ILE A 415 7.50 -23.99 -2.73
C ILE A 415 6.26 -23.73 -3.61
N ARG A 416 6.25 -22.64 -4.40
CA ARG A 416 5.15 -22.31 -5.31
C ARG A 416 5.06 -23.24 -6.52
N VAL A 417 6.18 -23.70 -7.06
CA VAL A 417 6.20 -24.64 -8.19
C VAL A 417 5.69 -26.01 -7.77
N ARG A 418 5.94 -26.44 -6.52
CA ARG A 418 5.44 -27.73 -5.99
C ARG A 418 3.98 -27.74 -5.54
N MET A 419 3.32 -26.58 -5.50
CA MET A 419 1.87 -26.47 -5.20
C MET A 419 1.00 -26.37 -6.46
N VAL A 420 1.60 -26.38 -7.64
CA VAL A 420 0.90 -26.27 -8.94
C VAL A 420 1.03 -27.59 -9.74
N GLU A 421 1.77 -28.57 -9.25
CA GLU A 421 1.74 -29.98 -9.67
C GLU A 421 0.97 -30.80 -8.61
#